data_b4fe1590dafde4b19b6ba7b2a87e7635
#
_entry.id   b4fe1590dafde4b19b6ba7b2a87e7635
#
_cell.length_a   1.000
_cell.length_b   1.000
_cell.length_c   1.000
_cell.angle_alpha   90.00
_cell.angle_beta   90.00
_cell.angle_gamma   90.00
#
_symmetry.space_group_name_H-M   'P 1'
#
loop_
_entity.id
_entity.type
_entity.pdbx_description
1 polymer ?
#
loop_
_entity_poly.entity_id
_entity_poly.type
_entity_poly.pdbx_seq_one_letter_code
_entity_poly.pdbx_strand_id
1 'polypeptide(L)'
;MSMPETPPAAVGAGRPLAPAPAVGVRDSRRAWLAAAGATLAASVVYGLAYSYGQFFGPMAQAFHAGDGAASVVFSITTLLGFGLSAVTGPVADRTGPRVMLLIGAACLGLGLYLTAISVALWQAYLAYGLGIGLGVGCVYVPVVTATGRWFDRYRGVATGSVVTGVGIGTVVSSPLSAWMVSHFGWRHAYEFYAVGGAALLLLAAALVGRPPQAPDSPVAAQQPSTRGFRTLYVASLLVCMANYVPFAHLAPSAQRLGISPLAAAALVSAIGISSIAGRLMITALTDRLGSLTLFKICHVGIGLGLLVWTTARGYGGLLAFAIIHGAMYGGYSALLPIVLADRFGLARLGRLLGLLFTALGAGSALGPALTGYLLQSTGGYGTALTVLSVLGLLGAGIVMSHRERSAS
;
A
#
# COMPACT_ATOMS: atom_id res chain seq x y z
N MET A 1 -61.70 28.57 48.11
CA MET A 1 -60.53 29.01 47.36
C MET A 1 -59.80 27.74 46.94
N SER A 2 -60.23 27.18 45.82
CA SER A 2 -59.74 25.89 45.26
C SER A 2 -58.62 26.16 44.25
N MET A 3 -57.46 25.53 44.45
CA MET A 3 -56.35 25.58 43.53
C MET A 3 -56.69 24.72 42.34
N PRO A 4 -56.30 25.12 41.12
CA PRO A 4 -56.48 24.30 39.92
C PRO A 4 -55.34 23.22 39.80
N GLU A 5 -55.79 21.99 39.58
CA GLU A 5 -54.85 20.82 39.22
C GLU A 5 -54.19 21.03 37.88
N THR A 6 -52.88 20.91 37.85
CA THR A 6 -52.08 20.85 36.64
C THR A 6 -52.21 19.47 35.97
N PRO A 7 -52.46 19.39 34.67
CA PRO A 7 -52.51 18.10 33.95
C PRO A 7 -51.12 17.43 33.88
N PRO A 8 -51.05 16.08 33.89
CA PRO A 8 -49.79 15.36 33.80
C PRO A 8 -49.12 15.56 32.43
N ALA A 9 -47.81 15.79 32.45
CA ALA A 9 -46.97 15.94 31.25
C ALA A 9 -47.08 14.70 30.36
N ALA A 10 -47.33 14.94 29.07
CA ALA A 10 -47.35 13.90 28.05
C ALA A 10 -46.01 13.15 28.02
N VAL A 11 -46.09 11.84 28.26
CA VAL A 11 -44.98 10.92 28.11
C VAL A 11 -44.57 10.98 26.64
N GLY A 12 -43.36 11.50 26.39
CA GLY A 12 -42.81 11.67 25.06
C GLY A 12 -42.81 10.35 24.30
N ALA A 13 -43.41 10.37 23.11
CA ALA A 13 -43.37 9.29 22.16
C ALA A 13 -41.92 8.82 21.95
N GLY A 14 -41.63 7.61 22.39
CA GLY A 14 -40.32 7.01 22.25
C GLY A 14 -39.90 7.01 20.77
N ARG A 15 -38.77 7.59 20.52
CA ARG A 15 -38.07 7.44 19.21
C ARG A 15 -38.04 5.95 18.88
N PRO A 16 -38.46 5.52 17.67
CA PRO A 16 -38.37 4.12 17.30
C PRO A 16 -36.92 3.68 17.44
N LEU A 17 -36.68 2.68 18.29
CA LEU A 17 -35.40 2.00 18.43
C LEU A 17 -34.96 1.56 17.04
N ALA A 18 -33.82 2.05 16.61
CA ALA A 18 -33.19 1.57 15.36
C ALA A 18 -33.19 0.04 15.42
N PRO A 19 -33.54 -0.66 14.30
CA PRO A 19 -33.60 -2.11 14.30
C PRO A 19 -32.20 -2.62 14.72
N ALA A 20 -32.22 -3.54 15.69
CA ALA A 20 -31.00 -4.21 16.17
C ALA A 20 -30.22 -4.73 14.96
N PRO A 21 -28.90 -4.55 14.89
CA PRO A 21 -28.10 -5.07 13.77
C PRO A 21 -28.37 -6.56 13.65
N ALA A 22 -28.71 -7.01 12.44
CA ALA A 22 -29.06 -8.40 12.16
C ALA A 22 -27.91 -9.29 12.65
N VAL A 23 -28.12 -9.93 13.79
CA VAL A 23 -27.24 -10.95 14.36
C VAL A 23 -27.19 -12.08 13.33
N GLY A 24 -26.03 -12.26 12.65
CA GLY A 24 -25.86 -13.30 11.61
C GLY A 24 -25.25 -12.82 10.28
N VAL A 25 -25.04 -11.51 10.09
CA VAL A 25 -24.42 -10.99 8.85
C VAL A 25 -22.89 -10.90 8.98
N ARG A 26 -22.35 -10.68 10.20
CA ARG A 26 -20.90 -10.67 10.47
C ARG A 26 -20.37 -12.09 10.57
N ASP A 27 -19.11 -12.28 10.21
CA ASP A 27 -18.41 -13.59 10.16
C ASP A 27 -19.11 -14.65 9.28
N SER A 28 -20.05 -14.25 8.41
CA SER A 28 -20.85 -15.11 7.53
C SER A 28 -20.07 -15.52 6.27
N ARG A 29 -20.62 -16.47 5.49
CA ARG A 29 -20.08 -16.83 4.16
C ARG A 29 -20.00 -15.58 3.24
N ARG A 30 -20.96 -14.65 3.35
CA ARG A 30 -20.95 -13.39 2.59
C ARG A 30 -19.79 -12.48 3.02
N ALA A 31 -19.46 -12.44 4.31
CA ALA A 31 -18.30 -11.71 4.81
C ALA A 31 -16.99 -12.27 4.23
N TRP A 32 -16.85 -13.60 4.15
CA TRP A 32 -15.68 -14.24 3.54
C TRP A 32 -15.59 -14.02 2.02
N LEU A 33 -16.71 -14.00 1.32
CA LEU A 33 -16.74 -13.61 -0.11
C LEU A 33 -16.31 -12.14 -0.28
N ALA A 34 -16.76 -11.26 0.61
CA ALA A 34 -16.34 -9.86 0.58
C ALA A 34 -14.82 -9.73 0.86
N ALA A 35 -14.27 -10.50 1.81
CA ALA A 35 -12.84 -10.53 2.08
C ALA A 35 -12.03 -11.08 0.89
N ALA A 36 -12.53 -12.13 0.22
CA ALA A 36 -11.91 -12.66 -1.00
C ALA A 36 -11.90 -11.62 -2.14
N GLY A 37 -13.02 -10.93 -2.36
CA GLY A 37 -13.11 -9.82 -3.33
C GLY A 37 -12.14 -8.67 -2.98
N ALA A 38 -12.03 -8.30 -1.69
CA ALA A 38 -11.11 -7.29 -1.22
C ALA A 38 -9.64 -7.70 -1.43
N THR A 39 -9.30 -8.97 -1.16
CA THR A 39 -7.97 -9.55 -1.42
C THR A 39 -7.64 -9.53 -2.91
N LEU A 40 -8.59 -9.93 -3.77
CA LEU A 40 -8.45 -9.87 -5.22
C LEU A 40 -8.19 -8.42 -5.68
N ALA A 41 -8.97 -7.46 -5.20
CA ALA A 41 -8.81 -6.06 -5.56
C ALA A 41 -7.43 -5.51 -5.17
N ALA A 42 -6.96 -5.79 -3.95
CA ALA A 42 -5.62 -5.44 -3.51
C ALA A 42 -4.53 -6.10 -4.37
N SER A 43 -4.71 -7.38 -4.73
CA SER A 43 -3.78 -8.10 -5.59
C SER A 43 -3.66 -7.47 -6.98
N VAL A 44 -4.78 -7.06 -7.58
CA VAL A 44 -4.78 -6.44 -8.91
C VAL A 44 -4.06 -5.08 -8.88
N VAL A 45 -4.47 -4.16 -8.01
CA VAL A 45 -3.93 -2.79 -8.06
C VAL A 45 -2.46 -2.73 -7.68
N TYR A 46 -2.04 -3.48 -6.65
CA TYR A 46 -0.63 -3.49 -6.24
C TYR A 46 0.23 -4.39 -7.12
N GLY A 47 -0.33 -5.48 -7.63
CA GLY A 47 0.38 -6.32 -8.59
C GLY A 47 0.78 -5.53 -9.83
N LEU A 48 -0.14 -4.76 -10.40
CA LEU A 48 0.12 -3.90 -11.56
C LEU A 48 1.07 -2.74 -11.22
N ALA A 49 0.84 -2.06 -10.09
CA ALA A 49 1.72 -0.97 -9.68
C ALA A 49 3.17 -1.43 -9.43
N TYR A 50 3.37 -2.57 -8.76
CA TYR A 50 4.71 -3.06 -8.38
C TYR A 50 5.41 -3.87 -9.47
N SER A 51 4.72 -4.19 -10.58
CA SER A 51 5.34 -4.73 -11.78
C SER A 51 5.91 -3.67 -12.72
N TYR A 52 5.82 -2.37 -12.38
CA TYR A 52 6.32 -1.27 -13.20
C TYR A 52 7.78 -1.46 -13.65
N GLY A 53 8.63 -2.03 -12.80
CA GLY A 53 10.02 -2.32 -13.13
C GLY A 53 10.22 -3.15 -14.41
N GLN A 54 9.24 -3.96 -14.84
CA GLN A 54 9.29 -4.72 -16.10
C GLN A 54 9.02 -3.83 -17.32
N PHE A 55 8.29 -2.73 -17.13
CA PHE A 55 7.96 -1.77 -18.19
C PHE A 55 8.94 -0.61 -18.28
N PHE A 56 9.76 -0.42 -17.23
CA PHE A 56 10.68 0.72 -17.09
C PHE A 56 11.60 0.90 -18.30
N GLY A 57 12.37 -0.12 -18.63
CA GLY A 57 13.32 -0.08 -19.76
C GLY A 57 12.64 0.09 -21.12
N PRO A 58 11.65 -0.75 -21.48
CA PRO A 58 10.90 -0.60 -22.72
C PRO A 58 10.23 0.76 -22.90
N MET A 59 9.68 1.34 -21.83
CA MET A 59 9.07 2.69 -21.87
C MET A 59 10.14 3.78 -22.04
N ALA A 60 11.26 3.70 -21.29
CA ALA A 60 12.35 4.65 -21.40
C ALA A 60 12.91 4.69 -22.84
N GLN A 61 13.08 3.53 -23.46
CA GLN A 61 13.52 3.41 -24.85
C GLN A 61 12.50 3.98 -25.85
N ALA A 62 11.21 3.62 -25.69
CA ALA A 62 10.16 4.04 -26.60
C ALA A 62 9.92 5.56 -26.60
N PHE A 63 10.16 6.23 -25.47
CA PHE A 63 10.00 7.69 -25.33
C PHE A 63 11.33 8.44 -25.41
N HIS A 64 12.45 7.77 -25.72
CA HIS A 64 13.79 8.35 -25.69
C HIS A 64 14.09 9.11 -24.39
N ALA A 65 13.62 8.58 -23.26
CA ALA A 65 13.67 9.20 -21.95
C ALA A 65 14.87 8.67 -21.14
N GLY A 66 15.47 9.55 -20.34
CA GLY A 66 16.46 9.13 -19.36
C GLY A 66 15.81 8.38 -18.18
N ASP A 67 16.64 7.62 -17.45
CA ASP A 67 16.21 6.81 -16.30
C ASP A 67 15.47 7.64 -15.22
N GLY A 68 15.90 8.90 -15.00
CA GLY A 68 15.26 9.82 -14.08
C GLY A 68 13.81 10.11 -14.48
N ALA A 69 13.62 10.49 -15.73
CA ALA A 69 12.29 10.81 -16.26
C ALA A 69 11.37 9.57 -16.26
N ALA A 70 11.87 8.40 -16.67
CA ALA A 70 11.07 7.17 -16.62
C ALA A 70 10.65 6.80 -15.19
N SER A 71 11.51 7.03 -14.18
CA SER A 71 11.19 6.75 -12.77
C SER A 71 10.03 7.61 -12.22
N VAL A 72 9.82 8.81 -12.76
CA VAL A 72 8.74 9.73 -12.33
C VAL A 72 7.36 9.14 -12.57
N VAL A 73 7.18 8.26 -13.57
CA VAL A 73 5.90 7.56 -13.80
C VAL A 73 5.46 6.79 -12.56
N PHE A 74 6.35 5.97 -11.99
CA PHE A 74 6.08 5.22 -10.77
C PHE A 74 5.92 6.14 -9.55
N SER A 75 6.70 7.21 -9.50
CA SER A 75 6.64 8.20 -8.41
C SER A 75 5.28 8.88 -8.32
N ILE A 76 4.69 9.29 -9.44
CA ILE A 76 3.34 9.87 -9.49
C ILE A 76 2.31 8.83 -9.00
N THR A 77 2.43 7.59 -9.48
CA THR A 77 1.54 6.50 -9.07
C THR A 77 1.51 6.28 -7.56
N THR A 78 2.67 6.21 -6.93
CA THR A 78 2.77 5.95 -5.48
C THR A 78 2.36 7.17 -4.65
N LEU A 79 2.72 8.38 -5.09
CA LEU A 79 2.29 9.62 -4.45
C LEU A 79 0.77 9.71 -4.39
N LEU A 80 0.09 9.47 -5.51
CA LEU A 80 -1.37 9.52 -5.59
C LEU A 80 -2.02 8.34 -4.87
N GLY A 81 -1.50 7.13 -5.06
CA GLY A 81 -2.03 5.91 -4.45
C GLY A 81 -2.07 5.99 -2.93
N PHE A 82 -1.01 6.46 -2.30
CA PHE A 82 -0.97 6.66 -0.85
C PHE A 82 -1.59 7.97 -0.42
N GLY A 83 -1.32 9.08 -1.13
CA GLY A 83 -1.81 10.42 -0.75
C GLY A 83 -3.33 10.51 -0.75
N LEU A 84 -3.99 9.93 -1.75
CA LEU A 84 -5.46 9.91 -1.85
C LEU A 84 -6.13 9.04 -0.80
N SER A 85 -5.42 8.11 -0.18
CA SER A 85 -5.97 7.23 0.85
C SER A 85 -6.58 7.99 2.03
N ALA A 86 -6.08 9.19 2.34
CA ALA A 86 -6.62 10.07 3.36
C ALA A 86 -8.03 10.59 3.02
N VAL A 87 -8.37 10.70 1.73
CA VAL A 87 -9.64 11.22 1.24
C VAL A 87 -10.61 10.09 0.89
N THR A 88 -10.10 9.05 0.23
CA THR A 88 -10.93 7.95 -0.28
C THR A 88 -11.54 7.09 0.81
N GLY A 89 -10.90 6.97 1.97
CA GLY A 89 -11.46 6.29 3.14
C GLY A 89 -12.79 6.90 3.58
N PRO A 90 -12.83 8.19 3.99
CA PRO A 90 -14.07 8.89 4.35
C PRO A 90 -15.13 8.91 3.24
N VAL A 91 -14.73 9.00 1.97
CA VAL A 91 -15.67 8.92 0.83
C VAL A 91 -16.28 7.54 0.75
N ALA A 92 -15.49 6.48 0.90
CA ALA A 92 -15.96 5.09 0.91
C ALA A 92 -16.93 4.80 2.07
N ASP A 93 -16.77 5.47 3.20
CA ASP A 93 -17.67 5.34 4.34
C ASP A 93 -19.10 5.83 4.01
N ARG A 94 -19.21 6.84 3.14
CA ARG A 94 -20.50 7.43 2.70
C ARG A 94 -21.08 6.69 1.49
N THR A 95 -20.26 6.44 0.46
CA THR A 95 -20.70 5.87 -0.82
C THR A 95 -20.71 4.35 -0.85
N GLY A 96 -19.92 3.74 0.02
CA GLY A 96 -19.65 2.30 0.07
C GLY A 96 -18.43 1.88 -0.76
N PRO A 97 -17.77 0.77 -0.36
CA PRO A 97 -16.54 0.30 -0.99
C PRO A 97 -16.73 -0.13 -2.46
N ARG A 98 -17.93 -0.59 -2.81
CA ARG A 98 -18.27 -1.00 -4.19
C ARG A 98 -18.13 0.17 -5.17
N VAL A 99 -18.59 1.36 -4.83
CA VAL A 99 -18.48 2.56 -5.68
C VAL A 99 -17.02 2.92 -5.89
N MET A 100 -16.21 2.87 -4.82
CA MET A 100 -14.78 3.12 -4.91
C MET A 100 -14.06 2.11 -5.81
N LEU A 101 -14.44 0.82 -5.74
CA LEU A 101 -13.91 -0.21 -6.62
C LEU A 101 -14.27 0.02 -8.10
N LEU A 102 -15.49 0.46 -8.38
CA LEU A 102 -15.94 0.79 -9.75
C LEU A 102 -15.15 1.99 -10.31
N ILE A 103 -14.96 3.03 -9.51
CA ILE A 103 -14.12 4.18 -9.89
C ILE A 103 -12.67 3.71 -10.11
N GLY A 104 -12.13 2.91 -9.19
CA GLY A 104 -10.79 2.34 -9.32
C GLY A 104 -10.61 1.49 -10.57
N ALA A 105 -11.61 0.67 -10.93
CA ALA A 105 -11.59 -0.13 -12.14
C ALA A 105 -11.59 0.73 -13.42
N ALA A 106 -12.42 1.77 -13.45
CA ALA A 106 -12.47 2.71 -14.56
C ALA A 106 -11.15 3.48 -14.72
N CYS A 107 -10.60 4.02 -13.61
CA CYS A 107 -9.33 4.75 -13.63
C CYS A 107 -8.17 3.85 -14.06
N LEU A 108 -8.08 2.63 -13.52
CA LEU A 108 -7.03 1.68 -13.86
C LEU A 108 -7.14 1.25 -15.33
N GLY A 109 -8.33 0.83 -15.78
CA GLY A 109 -8.54 0.36 -17.14
C GLY A 109 -8.26 1.47 -18.17
N LEU A 110 -8.86 2.65 -17.98
CA LEU A 110 -8.63 3.80 -18.85
C LEU A 110 -7.16 4.27 -18.82
N GLY A 111 -6.57 4.35 -17.62
CA GLY A 111 -5.18 4.77 -17.47
C GLY A 111 -4.20 3.85 -18.17
N LEU A 112 -4.35 2.53 -18.05
CA LEU A 112 -3.51 1.55 -18.75
C LEU A 112 -3.71 1.59 -20.26
N TYR A 113 -4.95 1.69 -20.72
CA TYR A 113 -5.25 1.81 -22.16
C TYR A 113 -4.64 3.08 -22.76
N LEU A 114 -4.82 4.24 -22.11
CA LEU A 114 -4.23 5.50 -22.57
C LEU A 114 -2.69 5.46 -22.51
N THR A 115 -2.12 4.72 -21.56
CA THR A 115 -0.66 4.51 -21.51
C THR A 115 -0.19 3.69 -22.71
N ALA A 116 -0.93 2.64 -23.09
CA ALA A 116 -0.59 1.78 -24.23
C ALA A 116 -0.50 2.57 -25.54
N ILE A 117 -1.41 3.53 -25.75
CA ILE A 117 -1.46 4.35 -26.97
C ILE A 117 -0.64 5.65 -26.89
N SER A 118 0.03 5.91 -25.75
CA SER A 118 0.82 7.13 -25.56
C SER A 118 2.01 7.20 -26.53
N VAL A 119 2.27 8.42 -27.05
CA VAL A 119 3.37 8.69 -27.98
C VAL A 119 4.46 9.55 -27.34
N ALA A 120 4.21 10.12 -26.15
CA ALA A 120 5.14 10.94 -25.41
C ALA A 120 5.12 10.61 -23.92
N LEU A 121 6.25 10.79 -23.22
CA LEU A 121 6.41 10.42 -21.82
C LEU A 121 5.45 11.19 -20.89
N TRP A 122 5.17 12.47 -21.16
CA TRP A 122 4.22 13.25 -20.36
C TRP A 122 2.79 12.67 -20.38
N GLN A 123 2.41 12.02 -21.49
CA GLN A 123 1.12 11.31 -21.58
C GLN A 123 1.12 10.09 -20.65
N ALA A 124 2.23 9.36 -20.57
CA ALA A 124 2.38 8.26 -19.63
C ALA A 124 2.36 8.74 -18.16
N TYR A 125 2.92 9.93 -17.85
CA TYR A 125 2.78 10.52 -16.51
C TYR A 125 1.31 10.72 -16.12
N LEU A 126 0.52 11.24 -17.03
CA LEU A 126 -0.91 11.45 -16.77
C LEU A 126 -1.68 10.12 -16.82
N ALA A 127 -1.48 9.32 -17.85
CA ALA A 127 -2.27 8.11 -18.06
C ALA A 127 -1.96 7.02 -17.01
N TYR A 128 -0.70 6.62 -16.89
CA TYR A 128 -0.29 5.61 -15.92
C TYR A 128 -0.28 6.16 -14.50
N GLY A 129 0.37 7.31 -14.30
CA GLY A 129 0.52 7.92 -12.98
C GLY A 129 -0.82 8.20 -12.31
N LEU A 130 -1.74 8.89 -13.02
CA LEU A 130 -3.09 9.16 -12.51
C LEU A 130 -3.94 7.87 -12.51
N GLY A 131 -3.93 7.09 -13.59
CA GLY A 131 -4.79 5.92 -13.73
C GLY A 131 -4.55 4.86 -12.66
N ILE A 132 -3.31 4.40 -12.51
CA ILE A 132 -2.93 3.42 -11.50
C ILE A 132 -2.94 4.07 -10.10
N GLY A 133 -2.46 5.31 -9.96
CA GLY A 133 -2.47 6.01 -8.68
C GLY A 133 -3.87 6.18 -8.10
N LEU A 134 -4.84 6.63 -8.91
CA LEU A 134 -6.25 6.71 -8.54
C LEU A 134 -6.82 5.30 -8.29
N GLY A 135 -6.46 4.31 -9.12
CA GLY A 135 -6.84 2.92 -8.91
C GLY A 135 -6.44 2.40 -7.53
N VAL A 136 -5.17 2.55 -7.14
CA VAL A 136 -4.66 2.16 -5.82
C VAL A 136 -5.36 2.95 -4.71
N GLY A 137 -5.43 4.28 -4.84
CA GLY A 137 -6.02 5.17 -3.83
C GLY A 137 -7.51 4.92 -3.59
N CYS A 138 -8.27 4.62 -4.64
CA CYS A 138 -9.71 4.31 -4.54
C CYS A 138 -9.98 2.88 -4.05
N VAL A 139 -9.02 1.96 -4.16
CA VAL A 139 -9.26 0.54 -3.86
C VAL A 139 -8.79 0.17 -2.46
N TYR A 140 -7.52 0.39 -2.14
CA TYR A 140 -6.87 -0.29 -1.00
C TYR A 140 -7.49 0.04 0.36
N VAL A 141 -7.49 1.31 0.76
CA VAL A 141 -8.02 1.70 2.08
C VAL A 141 -9.52 1.40 2.19
N PRO A 142 -10.37 1.70 1.19
CA PRO A 142 -11.76 1.31 1.21
C PRO A 142 -12.01 -0.18 1.43
N VAL A 143 -11.27 -1.07 0.75
CA VAL A 143 -11.50 -2.51 0.91
C VAL A 143 -10.99 -3.07 2.24
N VAL A 144 -9.85 -2.56 2.75
CA VAL A 144 -9.33 -2.96 4.06
C VAL A 144 -10.30 -2.56 5.18
N THR A 145 -10.77 -1.30 5.16
CA THR A 145 -11.71 -0.80 6.17
C THR A 145 -13.07 -1.49 6.10
N ALA A 146 -13.59 -1.71 4.89
CA ALA A 146 -14.84 -2.45 4.70
C ALA A 146 -14.74 -3.89 5.21
N THR A 147 -13.63 -4.58 4.91
CA THR A 147 -13.42 -5.95 5.42
C THR A 147 -13.43 -5.98 6.93
N GLY A 148 -12.76 -5.03 7.59
CA GLY A 148 -12.77 -4.95 9.06
C GLY A 148 -14.16 -4.79 9.69
N ARG A 149 -15.17 -4.28 8.94
CA ARG A 149 -16.57 -4.13 9.40
C ARG A 149 -17.44 -5.37 9.18
N TRP A 150 -17.03 -6.28 8.28
CA TRP A 150 -17.70 -7.55 8.04
C TRP A 150 -17.45 -8.59 9.12
N PHE A 151 -16.42 -8.40 9.98
CA PHE A 151 -15.97 -9.40 10.93
C PHE A 151 -15.87 -8.82 12.34
N ASP A 152 -16.28 -9.65 13.31
CA ASP A 152 -16.04 -9.42 14.74
C ASP A 152 -14.95 -10.39 15.26
N ARG A 153 -15.21 -11.69 15.18
CA ARG A 153 -14.31 -12.74 15.69
C ARG A 153 -13.04 -12.89 14.83
N TYR A 154 -13.19 -12.90 13.50
CA TYR A 154 -12.09 -13.17 12.56
C TYR A 154 -11.53 -11.91 11.90
N ARG A 155 -11.77 -10.74 12.49
CA ARG A 155 -11.39 -9.43 11.92
C ARG A 155 -9.90 -9.34 11.55
N GLY A 156 -9.01 -9.83 12.43
CA GLY A 156 -7.56 -9.81 12.18
C GLY A 156 -7.16 -10.68 10.98
N VAL A 157 -7.73 -11.90 10.90
CA VAL A 157 -7.46 -12.83 9.79
C VAL A 157 -8.00 -12.27 8.47
N ALA A 158 -9.21 -11.75 8.48
CA ALA A 158 -9.85 -11.20 7.27
C ALA A 158 -9.14 -9.95 6.76
N THR A 159 -8.80 -8.99 7.62
CA THR A 159 -8.01 -7.83 7.20
C THR A 159 -6.59 -8.20 6.78
N GLY A 160 -5.98 -9.15 7.48
CA GLY A 160 -4.68 -9.72 7.12
C GLY A 160 -4.67 -10.36 5.74
N SER A 161 -5.75 -11.06 5.33
CA SER A 161 -5.85 -11.64 3.99
C SER A 161 -5.85 -10.57 2.90
N VAL A 162 -6.55 -9.44 3.11
CA VAL A 162 -6.55 -8.31 2.15
C VAL A 162 -5.14 -7.72 1.99
N VAL A 163 -4.45 -7.52 3.11
CA VAL A 163 -3.07 -6.98 3.07
C VAL A 163 -2.11 -7.99 2.42
N THR A 164 -2.34 -9.30 2.60
CA THR A 164 -1.59 -10.37 1.91
C THR A 164 -1.82 -10.33 0.39
N GLY A 165 -2.98 -9.87 -0.06
CA GLY A 165 -3.27 -9.64 -1.48
C GLY A 165 -2.21 -8.79 -2.19
N VAL A 166 -1.61 -7.81 -1.52
CA VAL A 166 -0.49 -7.02 -2.07
C VAL A 166 0.68 -7.93 -2.46
N GLY A 167 1.07 -8.86 -1.59
CA GLY A 167 2.13 -9.83 -1.86
C GLY A 167 1.75 -10.81 -2.98
N ILE A 168 0.52 -11.35 -2.96
CA ILE A 168 0.01 -12.25 -4.01
C ILE A 168 0.05 -11.55 -5.37
N GLY A 169 -0.44 -10.30 -5.44
CA GLY A 169 -0.39 -9.49 -6.65
C GLY A 169 1.03 -9.33 -7.19
N THR A 170 1.98 -8.99 -6.31
CA THR A 170 3.39 -8.83 -6.68
C THR A 170 4.00 -10.14 -7.22
N VAL A 171 3.70 -11.28 -6.56
CA VAL A 171 4.19 -12.61 -6.97
C VAL A 171 3.72 -12.99 -8.38
N VAL A 172 2.45 -12.73 -8.68
CA VAL A 172 1.84 -13.13 -9.95
C VAL A 172 2.13 -12.13 -11.06
N SER A 173 1.95 -10.82 -10.79
CA SER A 173 1.99 -9.81 -11.84
C SER A 173 3.39 -9.55 -12.37
N SER A 174 4.44 -9.66 -11.55
CA SER A 174 5.80 -9.36 -12.01
C SER A 174 6.29 -10.35 -13.10
N PRO A 175 6.27 -11.68 -12.91
CA PRO A 175 6.67 -12.62 -13.97
C PRO A 175 5.68 -12.61 -15.15
N LEU A 176 4.38 -12.42 -14.90
CA LEU A 176 3.39 -12.30 -15.96
C LEU A 176 3.69 -11.06 -16.83
N SER A 177 4.03 -9.92 -16.23
CA SER A 177 4.42 -8.71 -16.95
C SER A 177 5.69 -8.93 -17.79
N ALA A 178 6.72 -9.58 -17.23
CA ALA A 178 7.95 -9.87 -17.94
C ALA A 178 7.69 -10.77 -19.15
N TRP A 179 6.86 -11.80 -18.98
CA TRP A 179 6.45 -12.70 -20.05
C TRP A 179 5.66 -11.97 -21.15
N MET A 180 4.65 -11.16 -20.76
CA MET A 180 3.83 -10.41 -21.72
C MET A 180 4.67 -9.38 -22.48
N VAL A 181 5.54 -8.64 -21.79
CA VAL A 181 6.42 -7.64 -22.43
C VAL A 181 7.37 -8.30 -23.42
N SER A 182 7.91 -9.48 -23.10
CA SER A 182 8.86 -10.18 -23.99
C SER A 182 8.18 -10.78 -25.24
N HIS A 183 6.89 -11.15 -25.18
CA HIS A 183 6.19 -11.81 -26.29
C HIS A 183 5.36 -10.84 -27.14
N PHE A 184 4.72 -9.86 -26.50
CA PHE A 184 3.76 -8.95 -27.14
C PHE A 184 4.22 -7.49 -27.13
N GLY A 185 5.29 -7.16 -26.42
CA GLY A 185 5.71 -5.79 -26.18
C GLY A 185 4.89 -5.10 -25.07
N TRP A 186 5.44 -4.01 -24.55
CA TRP A 186 4.88 -3.32 -23.39
C TRP A 186 3.50 -2.68 -23.64
N ARG A 187 3.23 -2.22 -24.88
CA ARG A 187 1.94 -1.58 -25.22
C ARG A 187 0.78 -2.59 -25.16
N HIS A 188 0.92 -3.73 -25.84
CA HIS A 188 -0.09 -4.79 -25.80
C HIS A 188 -0.23 -5.40 -24.39
N ALA A 189 0.87 -5.50 -23.63
CA ALA A 189 0.79 -5.92 -22.23
C ALA A 189 -0.12 -4.98 -21.41
N TYR A 190 -0.03 -3.66 -21.60
CA TYR A 190 -0.91 -2.71 -20.95
C TYR A 190 -2.36 -2.76 -21.47
N GLU A 191 -2.61 -3.04 -22.75
CA GLU A 191 -3.95 -3.26 -23.27
C GLU A 191 -4.61 -4.48 -22.60
N PHE A 192 -3.88 -5.60 -22.50
CA PHE A 192 -4.38 -6.78 -21.79
C PHE A 192 -4.66 -6.50 -20.32
N TYR A 193 -3.79 -5.77 -19.65
CA TYR A 193 -4.02 -5.38 -18.26
C TYR A 193 -5.14 -4.36 -18.09
N ALA A 194 -5.37 -3.49 -19.05
CA ALA A 194 -6.50 -2.56 -19.04
C ALA A 194 -7.82 -3.31 -18.98
N VAL A 195 -7.99 -4.30 -19.84
CA VAL A 195 -9.22 -5.12 -19.88
C VAL A 195 -9.27 -6.12 -18.72
N GLY A 196 -8.23 -6.93 -18.56
CA GLY A 196 -8.18 -7.98 -17.53
C GLY A 196 -8.20 -7.43 -16.11
N GLY A 197 -7.41 -6.39 -15.84
CA GLY A 197 -7.36 -5.74 -14.53
C GLY A 197 -8.68 -5.07 -14.18
N ALA A 198 -9.29 -4.34 -15.11
CA ALA A 198 -10.62 -3.76 -14.91
C ALA A 198 -11.69 -4.84 -14.67
N ALA A 199 -11.70 -5.92 -15.45
CA ALA A 199 -12.63 -7.02 -15.28
C ALA A 199 -12.51 -7.69 -13.91
N LEU A 200 -11.28 -7.93 -13.43
CA LEU A 200 -11.03 -8.48 -12.10
C LEU A 200 -11.46 -7.52 -10.97
N LEU A 201 -11.29 -6.20 -11.15
CA LEU A 201 -11.80 -5.21 -10.19
C LEU A 201 -13.32 -5.11 -10.20
N LEU A 202 -13.97 -5.25 -11.34
CA LEU A 202 -15.44 -5.33 -11.44
C LEU A 202 -15.97 -6.59 -10.75
N LEU A 203 -15.30 -7.73 -10.91
CA LEU A 203 -15.60 -8.96 -10.19
C LEU A 203 -15.43 -8.75 -8.67
N ALA A 204 -14.34 -8.15 -8.25
CA ALA A 204 -14.11 -7.79 -6.85
C ALA A 204 -15.21 -6.87 -6.30
N ALA A 205 -15.63 -5.86 -7.07
CA ALA A 205 -16.73 -4.95 -6.71
C ALA A 205 -18.08 -5.69 -6.55
N ALA A 206 -18.31 -6.75 -7.33
CA ALA A 206 -19.49 -7.59 -7.17
C ALA A 206 -19.47 -8.40 -5.88
N LEU A 207 -18.27 -8.85 -5.45
CA LEU A 207 -18.09 -9.67 -4.24
C LEU A 207 -18.07 -8.86 -2.94
N VAL A 208 -17.46 -7.65 -2.94
CA VAL A 208 -17.21 -6.89 -1.70
C VAL A 208 -18.49 -6.45 -0.98
N GLY A 209 -19.54 -6.09 -1.71
CA GLY A 209 -20.82 -5.69 -1.10
C GLY A 209 -20.70 -4.49 -0.16
N ARG A 210 -21.82 -4.08 0.46
CA ARG A 210 -21.87 -3.01 1.47
C ARG A 210 -21.76 -3.62 2.86
N PRO A 211 -20.74 -3.25 3.68
CA PRO A 211 -20.60 -3.79 5.03
C PRO A 211 -21.72 -3.29 5.96
N PRO A 212 -22.00 -3.99 7.07
CA PRO A 212 -22.87 -3.50 8.13
C PRO A 212 -22.38 -2.14 8.65
N GLN A 213 -23.32 -1.25 8.97
CA GLN A 213 -22.97 0.05 9.53
C GLN A 213 -22.26 -0.14 10.89
N ALA A 214 -21.16 0.57 11.09
CA ALA A 214 -20.54 0.64 12.39
C ALA A 214 -21.44 1.48 13.32
N PRO A 215 -21.56 1.14 14.62
CA PRO A 215 -22.19 2.02 15.60
C PRO A 215 -21.44 3.36 15.61
N ASP A 216 -22.17 4.47 15.60
CA ASP A 216 -21.61 5.80 15.82
C ASP A 216 -21.02 5.87 17.22
N SER A 217 -19.72 5.62 17.36
CA SER A 217 -19.03 5.84 18.63
C SER A 217 -18.55 7.29 18.65
N PRO A 218 -19.02 8.12 19.59
CA PRO A 218 -18.49 9.46 19.75
C PRO A 218 -17.03 9.38 20.19
N VAL A 219 -16.14 9.80 19.30
CA VAL A 219 -14.71 9.80 19.55
C VAL A 219 -14.36 10.99 20.43
N ALA A 220 -14.10 10.75 21.71
CA ALA A 220 -13.61 11.77 22.63
C ALA A 220 -12.28 12.37 22.12
N ALA A 221 -12.27 13.69 22.00
CA ALA A 221 -11.21 14.43 21.33
C ALA A 221 -10.06 14.83 22.29
N GLN A 222 -9.24 13.89 22.73
CA GLN A 222 -7.93 14.25 23.35
C GLN A 222 -6.87 14.51 22.27
N GLN A 223 -6.11 15.59 22.36
CA GLN A 223 -5.09 15.94 21.36
C GLN A 223 -3.87 15.00 21.44
N PRO A 224 -3.39 14.42 20.31
CA PRO A 224 -2.20 13.58 20.33
C PRO A 224 -0.96 14.40 20.67
N SER A 225 0.04 13.77 21.27
CA SER A 225 1.39 14.34 21.36
C SER A 225 1.92 14.62 19.95
N THR A 226 1.87 15.89 19.54
CA THR A 226 2.29 16.33 18.21
C THR A 226 3.73 15.95 17.89
N ARG A 227 4.61 15.98 18.91
CA ARG A 227 6.03 15.64 18.77
C ARG A 227 6.24 14.16 18.41
N GLY A 228 5.54 13.24 19.08
CA GLY A 228 5.68 11.81 18.82
C GLY A 228 5.19 11.42 17.41
N PHE A 229 4.08 12.00 16.96
CA PHE A 229 3.58 11.75 15.61
C PHE A 229 4.50 12.32 14.52
N ARG A 230 5.02 13.55 14.70
CA ARG A 230 6.00 14.15 13.77
C ARG A 230 7.24 13.28 13.59
N THR A 231 7.76 12.69 14.69
CA THR A 231 8.90 11.76 14.63
C THR A 231 8.60 10.55 13.75
N LEU A 232 7.44 9.89 13.97
CA LEU A 232 7.02 8.75 13.14
C LEU A 232 6.78 9.16 11.68
N TYR A 233 6.22 10.34 11.44
CA TYR A 233 5.96 10.87 10.11
C TYR A 233 7.26 11.04 9.31
N VAL A 234 8.25 11.73 9.89
CA VAL A 234 9.55 11.97 9.22
C VAL A 234 10.31 10.67 9.04
N ALA A 235 10.34 9.80 10.06
CA ALA A 235 10.98 8.50 9.97
C ALA A 235 10.37 7.63 8.86
N SER A 236 9.04 7.58 8.78
CA SER A 236 8.32 6.83 7.74
C SER A 236 8.55 7.41 6.35
N LEU A 237 8.62 8.73 6.20
CA LEU A 237 8.96 9.37 4.93
C LEU A 237 10.35 8.91 4.46
N LEU A 238 11.36 9.01 5.33
CA LEU A 238 12.74 8.66 4.98
C LEU A 238 12.91 7.18 4.66
N VAL A 239 12.31 6.29 5.47
CA VAL A 239 12.42 4.85 5.19
C VAL A 239 11.67 4.46 3.93
N CYS A 240 10.56 5.13 3.60
CA CYS A 240 9.81 4.85 2.38
C CYS A 240 10.56 5.30 1.11
N MET A 241 11.46 6.27 1.19
CA MET A 241 12.37 6.58 0.08
C MET A 241 13.24 5.36 -0.29
N ALA A 242 13.71 4.60 0.68
CA ALA A 242 14.46 3.37 0.47
C ALA A 242 13.55 2.19 0.08
N ASN A 243 12.40 2.09 0.72
CA ASN A 243 11.52 0.92 0.70
C ASN A 243 10.84 0.67 -0.65
N TYR A 244 10.57 1.71 -1.44
CA TYR A 244 9.83 1.56 -2.71
C TYR A 244 10.71 1.51 -3.96
N VAL A 245 12.02 1.74 -3.83
CA VAL A 245 12.99 1.67 -4.94
C VAL A 245 12.99 0.31 -5.66
N PRO A 246 12.93 -0.84 -4.94
CA PRO A 246 13.02 -2.14 -5.60
C PRO A 246 11.90 -2.41 -6.60
N PHE A 247 10.70 -1.87 -6.39
CA PHE A 247 9.56 -2.09 -7.28
C PHE A 247 9.70 -1.41 -8.65
N ALA A 248 10.50 -0.34 -8.73
CA ALA A 248 10.82 0.32 -9.99
C ALA A 248 12.17 -0.12 -10.57
N HIS A 249 13.17 -0.37 -9.72
CA HIS A 249 14.57 -0.44 -10.15
C HIS A 249 15.23 -1.81 -10.00
N LEU A 250 14.66 -2.78 -9.23
CA LEU A 250 15.32 -4.09 -9.01
C LEU A 250 15.41 -4.89 -10.31
N ALA A 251 14.32 -4.99 -11.07
CA ALA A 251 14.32 -5.72 -12.32
C ALA A 251 15.23 -5.06 -13.38
N PRO A 252 15.17 -3.74 -13.63
CA PRO A 252 16.12 -3.07 -14.50
C PRO A 252 17.59 -3.25 -14.07
N SER A 253 17.88 -3.19 -12.77
CA SER A 253 19.25 -3.37 -12.26
C SER A 253 19.78 -4.80 -12.51
N ALA A 254 18.92 -5.81 -12.32
CA ALA A 254 19.27 -7.20 -12.60
C ALA A 254 19.52 -7.42 -14.09
N GLN A 255 18.72 -6.82 -14.97
CA GLN A 255 18.90 -6.90 -16.42
C GLN A 255 20.22 -6.25 -16.87
N ARG A 256 20.66 -5.16 -16.22
CA ARG A 256 21.98 -4.55 -16.46
C ARG A 256 23.16 -5.48 -16.09
N LEU A 257 22.94 -6.45 -15.19
CA LEU A 257 23.90 -7.51 -14.86
C LEU A 257 23.80 -8.73 -15.81
N GLY A 258 23.03 -8.64 -16.91
CA GLY A 258 22.84 -9.73 -17.86
C GLY A 258 21.83 -10.79 -17.42
N ILE A 259 21.08 -10.56 -16.35
CA ILE A 259 20.03 -11.48 -15.88
C ILE A 259 18.81 -11.36 -16.80
N SER A 260 18.24 -12.51 -17.20
CA SER A 260 17.08 -12.52 -18.09
C SER A 260 15.87 -11.79 -17.50
N PRO A 261 14.97 -11.21 -18.33
CA PRO A 261 13.80 -10.47 -17.84
C PRO A 261 12.92 -11.29 -16.90
N LEU A 262 12.72 -12.58 -17.16
CA LEU A 262 11.91 -13.46 -16.32
C LEU A 262 12.59 -13.74 -14.97
N ALA A 263 13.90 -13.97 -14.95
CA ALA A 263 14.63 -14.13 -13.69
C ALA A 263 14.68 -12.82 -12.88
N ALA A 264 14.81 -11.67 -13.53
CA ALA A 264 14.74 -10.37 -12.89
C ALA A 264 13.33 -10.13 -12.27
N ALA A 265 12.27 -10.55 -12.94
CA ALA A 265 10.92 -10.49 -12.42
C ALA A 265 10.71 -11.41 -11.20
N ALA A 266 11.35 -12.59 -11.20
CA ALA A 266 11.30 -13.52 -10.06
C ALA A 266 11.91 -12.92 -8.78
N LEU A 267 12.87 -11.99 -8.88
CA LEU A 267 13.38 -11.25 -7.72
C LEU A 267 12.30 -10.37 -7.07
N VAL A 268 11.46 -9.71 -7.88
CA VAL A 268 10.33 -8.93 -7.37
C VAL A 268 9.28 -9.85 -6.76
N SER A 269 9.04 -11.01 -7.35
CA SER A 269 8.17 -12.05 -6.75
C SER A 269 8.71 -12.53 -5.41
N ALA A 270 10.04 -12.69 -5.27
CA ALA A 270 10.68 -13.05 -4.01
C ALA A 270 10.43 -12.00 -2.92
N ILE A 271 10.42 -10.69 -3.26
CA ILE A 271 9.94 -9.63 -2.33
C ILE A 271 8.49 -9.89 -1.92
N GLY A 272 7.61 -10.23 -2.86
CA GLY A 272 6.21 -10.51 -2.59
C GLY A 272 6.03 -11.68 -1.60
N ILE A 273 6.68 -12.82 -1.85
CA ILE A 273 6.63 -14.02 -1.01
C ILE A 273 7.18 -13.72 0.38
N SER A 274 8.37 -13.14 0.46
CA SER A 274 9.01 -12.83 1.74
C SER A 274 8.27 -11.74 2.51
N SER A 275 7.54 -10.82 1.84
CA SER A 275 6.70 -9.84 2.51
C SER A 275 5.48 -10.48 3.19
N ILE A 276 4.90 -11.52 2.61
CA ILE A 276 3.84 -12.30 3.25
C ILE A 276 4.39 -13.01 4.49
N ALA A 277 5.51 -13.71 4.35
CA ALA A 277 6.16 -14.38 5.46
C ALA A 277 6.56 -13.40 6.58
N GLY A 278 7.18 -12.28 6.22
CA GLY A 278 7.58 -11.22 7.15
C GLY A 278 6.42 -10.63 7.95
N ARG A 279 5.26 -10.39 7.31
CA ARG A 279 4.04 -9.96 8.03
C ARG A 279 3.64 -10.95 9.10
N LEU A 280 3.55 -12.22 8.76
CA LEU A 280 3.11 -13.25 9.69
C LEU A 280 4.11 -13.46 10.82
N MET A 281 5.39 -13.60 10.50
CA MET A 281 6.44 -13.91 11.48
C MET A 281 6.71 -12.73 12.41
N ILE A 282 6.82 -11.51 11.84
CA ILE A 282 7.15 -10.31 12.64
C ILE A 282 5.98 -9.91 13.52
N THR A 283 4.74 -10.01 13.03
CA THR A 283 3.58 -9.71 13.87
C THR A 283 3.38 -10.75 14.98
N ALA A 284 3.70 -12.02 14.75
CA ALA A 284 3.65 -13.05 15.78
C ALA A 284 4.66 -12.83 16.93
N LEU A 285 5.70 -12.02 16.68
CA LEU A 285 6.70 -11.67 17.69
C LEU A 285 6.32 -10.42 18.50
N THR A 286 5.20 -9.74 18.18
CA THR A 286 4.81 -8.50 18.88
C THR A 286 4.58 -8.67 20.35
N ASP A 287 4.02 -9.82 20.78
CA ASP A 287 3.76 -10.11 22.19
C ASP A 287 5.05 -10.31 23.02
N ARG A 288 6.15 -10.71 22.35
CA ARG A 288 7.44 -10.98 23.00
C ARG A 288 8.39 -9.78 22.99
N LEU A 289 8.46 -9.06 21.88
CA LEU A 289 9.46 -8.03 21.64
C LEU A 289 8.88 -6.61 21.61
N GLY A 290 7.55 -6.49 21.63
CA GLY A 290 6.86 -5.21 21.48
C GLY A 290 6.80 -4.72 20.05
N SER A 291 5.67 -4.08 19.69
CA SER A 291 5.40 -3.58 18.33
C SER A 291 6.42 -2.51 17.87
N LEU A 292 6.80 -1.60 18.77
CA LEU A 292 7.76 -0.53 18.46
C LEU A 292 9.16 -1.05 18.22
N THR A 293 9.63 -2.02 19.01
CA THR A 293 10.97 -2.62 18.83
C THR A 293 11.07 -3.29 17.47
N LEU A 294 10.07 -4.10 17.10
CA LEU A 294 10.02 -4.76 15.80
C LEU A 294 9.91 -3.75 14.66
N PHE A 295 9.16 -2.66 14.84
CA PHE A 295 9.06 -1.58 13.87
C PHE A 295 10.42 -0.89 13.63
N LYS A 296 11.21 -0.68 14.69
CA LYS A 296 12.59 -0.18 14.60
C LYS A 296 13.50 -1.14 13.83
N ILE A 297 13.40 -2.44 14.12
CA ILE A 297 14.15 -3.48 13.41
C ILE A 297 13.82 -3.47 11.91
N CYS A 298 12.54 -3.34 11.55
CA CYS A 298 12.14 -3.23 10.15
C CYS A 298 12.74 -1.99 9.46
N HIS A 299 12.78 -0.83 10.14
CA HIS A 299 13.40 0.38 9.60
C HIS A 299 14.88 0.18 9.30
N VAL A 300 15.62 -0.39 10.27
CA VAL A 300 17.05 -0.70 10.10
C VAL A 300 17.25 -1.71 8.98
N GLY A 301 16.43 -2.79 8.95
CA GLY A 301 16.52 -3.83 7.95
C GLY A 301 16.26 -3.34 6.53
N ILE A 302 15.32 -2.40 6.34
CA ILE A 302 15.08 -1.77 5.04
C ILE A 302 16.29 -0.94 4.61
N GLY A 303 16.84 -0.11 5.49
CA GLY A 303 18.00 0.72 5.19
C GLY A 303 19.26 -0.11 4.88
N LEU A 304 19.59 -1.09 5.73
CA LEU A 304 20.73 -2.00 5.51
C LEU A 304 20.54 -2.92 4.30
N GLY A 305 19.30 -3.31 4.00
CA GLY A 305 18.99 -4.13 2.83
C GLY A 305 19.50 -3.51 1.53
N LEU A 306 19.39 -2.19 1.36
CA LEU A 306 19.91 -1.52 0.16
C LEU A 306 21.44 -1.65 0.05
N LEU A 307 22.20 -1.72 1.16
CA LEU A 307 23.65 -1.98 1.12
C LEU A 307 23.95 -3.40 0.64
N VAL A 308 23.10 -4.39 0.98
CA VAL A 308 23.24 -5.74 0.42
C VAL A 308 23.06 -5.70 -1.10
N TRP A 309 22.10 -4.90 -1.59
CA TRP A 309 21.93 -4.71 -3.03
C TRP A 309 23.15 -4.06 -3.70
N THR A 310 23.78 -3.04 -3.07
CA THR A 310 24.98 -2.41 -3.66
C THR A 310 26.14 -3.38 -3.86
N THR A 311 26.26 -4.39 -3.00
CA THR A 311 27.33 -5.40 -3.06
C THR A 311 27.00 -6.60 -3.95
N ALA A 312 25.75 -6.73 -4.40
CA ALA A 312 25.28 -7.84 -5.21
C ALA A 312 25.93 -7.81 -6.62
N ARG A 313 26.61 -8.89 -7.00
CA ARG A 313 27.29 -9.04 -8.29
C ARG A 313 26.56 -9.99 -9.24
N GLY A 314 25.47 -10.61 -8.81
CA GLY A 314 24.68 -11.57 -9.58
C GLY A 314 23.37 -11.93 -8.91
N TYR A 315 22.68 -12.90 -9.51
CA TYR A 315 21.32 -13.29 -9.09
C TYR A 315 21.19 -13.65 -7.62
N GLY A 316 22.14 -14.45 -7.07
CA GLY A 316 22.10 -14.89 -5.67
C GLY A 316 22.15 -13.73 -4.65
N GLY A 317 23.00 -12.72 -4.90
CA GLY A 317 23.06 -11.52 -4.06
C GLY A 317 21.79 -10.69 -4.12
N LEU A 318 21.22 -10.51 -5.34
CA LEU A 318 19.94 -9.82 -5.50
C LEU A 318 18.77 -10.60 -4.89
N LEU A 319 18.81 -11.94 -4.92
CA LEU A 319 17.80 -12.77 -4.27
C LEU A 319 17.87 -12.66 -2.75
N ALA A 320 19.08 -12.68 -2.17
CA ALA A 320 19.28 -12.47 -0.73
C ALA A 320 18.73 -11.08 -0.31
N PHE A 321 19.05 -10.04 -1.08
CA PHE A 321 18.45 -8.71 -0.90
C PHE A 321 16.92 -8.78 -0.94
N ALA A 322 16.34 -9.39 -1.98
CA ALA A 322 14.89 -9.45 -2.18
C ALA A 322 14.16 -10.13 -1.01
N ILE A 323 14.75 -11.22 -0.46
CA ILE A 323 14.20 -11.94 0.68
C ILE A 323 14.25 -11.08 1.95
N ILE A 324 15.41 -10.50 2.26
CA ILE A 324 15.58 -9.65 3.44
C ILE A 324 14.66 -8.42 3.36
N HIS A 325 14.71 -7.71 2.23
CA HIS A 325 13.92 -6.50 2.02
C HIS A 325 12.43 -6.80 2.09
N GLY A 326 11.96 -7.86 1.43
CA GLY A 326 10.56 -8.25 1.44
C GLY A 326 10.07 -8.57 2.85
N ALA A 327 10.82 -9.33 3.64
CA ALA A 327 10.46 -9.64 5.03
C ALA A 327 10.35 -8.35 5.89
N MET A 328 11.31 -7.44 5.78
CA MET A 328 11.31 -6.16 6.51
C MET A 328 10.17 -5.24 6.05
N TYR A 329 9.92 -5.15 4.74
CA TYR A 329 8.80 -4.41 4.16
C TYR A 329 7.44 -4.96 4.64
N GLY A 330 7.30 -6.28 4.63
CA GLY A 330 6.09 -6.96 5.12
C GLY A 330 5.82 -6.65 6.59
N GLY A 331 6.83 -6.79 7.44
CA GLY A 331 6.76 -6.46 8.86
C GLY A 331 6.45 -4.98 9.11
N TYR A 332 7.17 -4.07 8.43
CA TYR A 332 6.92 -2.63 8.50
C TYR A 332 5.45 -2.28 8.21
N SER A 333 4.92 -2.78 7.11
CA SER A 333 3.55 -2.47 6.68
C SER A 333 2.47 -3.01 7.64
N ALA A 334 2.72 -4.16 8.26
CA ALA A 334 1.80 -4.74 9.24
C ALA A 334 1.88 -4.07 10.61
N LEU A 335 3.08 -3.68 11.05
CA LEU A 335 3.29 -3.04 12.34
C LEU A 335 2.84 -1.58 12.37
N LEU A 336 2.80 -0.89 11.23
CA LEU A 336 2.45 0.54 11.15
C LEU A 336 1.14 0.90 11.86
N PRO A 337 -0.01 0.26 11.56
CA PRO A 337 -1.25 0.53 12.28
C PRO A 337 -1.20 0.11 13.75
N ILE A 338 -0.46 -0.96 14.08
CA ILE A 338 -0.33 -1.46 15.46
C ILE A 338 0.40 -0.41 16.31
N VAL A 339 1.57 0.06 15.86
CA VAL A 339 2.35 1.09 16.58
C VAL A 339 1.57 2.38 16.74
N LEU A 340 0.77 2.79 15.72
CA LEU A 340 -0.10 3.96 15.84
C LEU A 340 -1.19 3.75 16.88
N ALA A 341 -1.84 2.58 16.90
CA ALA A 341 -2.87 2.24 17.87
C ALA A 341 -2.32 2.21 19.29
N ASP A 342 -1.17 1.57 19.51
CA ASP A 342 -0.50 1.46 20.81
C ASP A 342 -0.05 2.82 21.37
N ARG A 343 0.35 3.74 20.48
CA ARG A 343 0.90 5.05 20.90
C ARG A 343 -0.13 6.15 21.02
N PHE A 344 -1.15 6.14 20.19
CA PHE A 344 -2.08 7.27 20.06
C PHE A 344 -3.55 6.86 20.28
N GLY A 345 -3.81 5.58 20.53
CA GLY A 345 -5.13 5.02 20.77
C GLY A 345 -5.93 4.73 19.49
N LEU A 346 -6.88 3.78 19.62
CA LEU A 346 -7.70 3.29 18.50
C LEU A 346 -8.66 4.36 17.96
N ALA A 347 -9.14 5.27 18.81
CA ALA A 347 -10.12 6.28 18.44
C ALA A 347 -9.68 7.23 17.32
N ARG A 348 -8.38 7.35 17.08
CA ARG A 348 -7.78 8.27 16.08
C ARG A 348 -7.02 7.56 15.00
N LEU A 349 -6.95 6.24 15.08
CA LEU A 349 -6.12 5.42 14.19
C LEU A 349 -6.35 5.76 12.71
N GLY A 350 -7.58 5.88 12.27
CA GLY A 350 -7.90 6.18 10.87
C GLY A 350 -7.35 7.53 10.40
N ARG A 351 -7.52 8.59 11.22
CA ARG A 351 -7.01 9.93 10.88
C ARG A 351 -5.48 9.97 10.85
N LEU A 352 -4.83 9.38 11.85
CA LEU A 352 -3.37 9.37 11.95
C LEU A 352 -2.75 8.49 10.87
N LEU A 353 -3.37 7.36 10.56
CA LEU A 353 -2.94 6.48 9.48
C LEU A 353 -3.07 7.19 8.11
N GLY A 354 -4.18 7.88 7.87
CA GLY A 354 -4.36 8.67 6.65
C GLY A 354 -3.30 9.77 6.49
N LEU A 355 -2.99 10.51 7.58
CA LEU A 355 -1.92 11.49 7.57
C LEU A 355 -0.54 10.84 7.36
N LEU A 356 -0.28 9.69 7.99
CA LEU A 356 0.99 8.98 7.81
C LEU A 356 1.16 8.45 6.38
N PHE A 357 0.07 8.05 5.74
CA PHE A 357 0.10 7.65 4.32
C PHE A 357 0.55 8.77 3.38
N THR A 358 0.35 10.04 3.73
CA THR A 358 0.94 11.14 2.94
C THR A 358 2.47 11.15 3.02
N ALA A 359 3.05 10.79 4.17
CA ALA A 359 4.50 10.61 4.29
C ALA A 359 5.00 9.41 3.47
N LEU A 360 4.24 8.29 3.50
CA LEU A 360 4.54 7.12 2.67
C LEU A 360 4.49 7.48 1.19
N GLY A 361 3.46 8.23 0.77
CA GLY A 361 3.32 8.71 -0.61
C GLY A 361 4.49 9.59 -1.04
N ALA A 362 4.85 10.56 -0.23
CA ALA A 362 5.98 11.45 -0.53
C ALA A 362 7.32 10.67 -0.59
N GLY A 363 7.59 9.80 0.40
CA GLY A 363 8.80 8.98 0.42
C GLY A 363 8.89 8.02 -0.77
N SER A 364 7.80 7.30 -1.06
CA SER A 364 7.72 6.35 -2.16
C SER A 364 7.80 7.01 -3.55
N ALA A 365 7.46 8.28 -3.65
CA ALA A 365 7.64 9.06 -4.88
C ALA A 365 9.08 9.58 -5.02
N LEU A 366 9.63 10.14 -3.94
CA LEU A 366 10.97 10.74 -3.97
C LEU A 366 12.08 9.70 -4.16
N GLY A 367 11.96 8.52 -3.55
CA GLY A 367 12.99 7.48 -3.60
C GLY A 367 13.30 6.98 -5.02
N PRO A 368 12.32 6.41 -5.74
CA PRO A 368 12.55 5.94 -7.11
C PRO A 368 12.95 7.06 -8.09
N ALA A 369 12.36 8.26 -7.98
CA ALA A 369 12.76 9.40 -8.80
C ALA A 369 14.22 9.78 -8.56
N LEU A 370 14.63 9.94 -7.29
CA LEU A 370 16.02 10.24 -6.92
C LEU A 370 16.97 9.15 -7.41
N THR A 371 16.57 7.86 -7.30
CA THR A 371 17.35 6.73 -7.83
C THR A 371 17.57 6.87 -9.32
N GLY A 372 16.53 7.17 -10.09
CA GLY A 372 16.62 7.30 -11.54
C GLY A 372 17.51 8.48 -11.96
N TYR A 373 17.40 9.64 -11.32
CA TYR A 373 18.26 10.79 -11.60
C TYR A 373 19.73 10.56 -11.22
N LEU A 374 19.99 9.95 -10.05
CA LEU A 374 21.35 9.58 -9.65
C LEU A 374 21.93 8.52 -10.57
N LEU A 375 21.14 7.54 -10.99
CA LEU A 375 21.56 6.53 -11.96
C LEU A 375 21.97 7.15 -13.29
N GLN A 376 21.18 8.11 -13.79
CA GLN A 376 21.46 8.83 -15.03
C GLN A 376 22.74 9.66 -14.92
N SER A 377 23.00 10.30 -13.78
CA SER A 377 24.17 11.16 -13.59
C SER A 377 25.47 10.39 -13.30
N THR A 378 25.39 9.22 -12.64
CA THR A 378 26.56 8.45 -12.19
C THR A 378 26.82 7.19 -13.02
N GLY A 379 25.88 6.81 -13.90
CA GLY A 379 25.97 5.62 -14.73
C GLY A 379 25.72 4.29 -14.01
N GLY A 380 25.52 4.30 -12.68
CA GLY A 380 25.37 3.09 -11.88
C GLY A 380 24.47 3.23 -10.64
N TYR A 381 23.97 2.11 -10.16
CA TYR A 381 23.08 2.08 -8.98
C TYR A 381 23.81 2.36 -7.65
N GLY A 382 25.12 2.19 -7.56
CA GLY A 382 25.88 2.24 -6.32
C GLY A 382 25.64 3.52 -5.50
N THR A 383 25.83 4.69 -6.13
CA THR A 383 25.61 6.00 -5.46
C THR A 383 24.18 6.17 -5.01
N ALA A 384 23.20 5.85 -5.88
CA ALA A 384 21.79 5.99 -5.55
C ALA A 384 21.38 5.12 -4.36
N LEU A 385 21.75 3.84 -4.37
CA LEU A 385 21.43 2.90 -3.30
C LEU A 385 22.11 3.27 -1.98
N THR A 386 23.36 3.78 -2.03
CA THR A 386 24.07 4.25 -0.83
C THR A 386 23.38 5.47 -0.23
N VAL A 387 23.03 6.48 -1.05
CA VAL A 387 22.32 7.67 -0.57
C VAL A 387 20.98 7.29 0.08
N LEU A 388 20.21 6.42 -0.57
CA LEU A 388 18.92 6.00 -0.03
C LEU A 388 19.04 5.08 1.19
N SER A 389 20.09 4.26 1.27
CA SER A 389 20.41 3.52 2.49
C SER A 389 20.66 4.46 3.66
N VAL A 390 21.48 5.50 3.45
CA VAL A 390 21.77 6.52 4.49
C VAL A 390 20.47 7.22 4.91
N LEU A 391 19.61 7.63 3.98
CA LEU A 391 18.33 8.25 4.31
C LEU A 391 17.41 7.29 5.08
N GLY A 392 17.33 6.03 4.67
CA GLY A 392 16.57 5.00 5.39
C GLY A 392 17.10 4.77 6.81
N LEU A 393 18.42 4.72 7.00
CA LEU A 393 19.06 4.58 8.31
C LEU A 393 18.92 5.83 9.18
N LEU A 394 18.91 7.03 8.59
CA LEU A 394 18.55 8.25 9.32
C LEU A 394 17.10 8.18 9.83
N GLY A 395 16.18 7.68 9.00
CA GLY A 395 14.80 7.41 9.42
C GLY A 395 14.74 6.41 10.59
N ALA A 396 15.54 5.35 10.53
CA ALA A 396 15.69 4.39 11.63
C ALA A 396 16.23 5.04 12.90
N GLY A 397 17.26 5.88 12.80
CA GLY A 397 17.83 6.65 13.93
C GLY A 397 16.79 7.57 14.58
N ILE A 398 15.96 8.24 13.76
CA ILE A 398 14.87 9.08 14.25
C ILE A 398 13.83 8.26 15.02
N VAL A 399 13.45 7.09 14.53
CA VAL A 399 12.49 6.20 15.22
C VAL A 399 13.12 5.61 16.50
N MET A 400 14.43 5.37 16.53
CA MET A 400 15.14 4.88 17.72
C MET A 400 15.13 5.89 18.88
N SER A 401 15.10 7.20 18.60
CA SER A 401 14.96 8.23 19.64
C SER A 401 13.59 8.18 20.35
N HIS A 402 12.64 7.44 19.82
CA HIS A 402 11.36 7.18 20.45
C HIS A 402 11.53 6.12 21.55
N ARG A 403 11.42 6.55 22.82
CA ARG A 403 11.44 5.66 23.98
C ARG A 403 10.12 4.92 24.13
N GLU A 404 10.16 3.67 24.52
CA GLU A 404 8.97 2.94 25.00
C GLU A 404 8.46 3.67 26.24
N ARG A 405 7.13 3.93 26.31
CA ARG A 405 6.53 4.26 27.61
C ARG A 405 6.63 2.99 28.44
N SER A 406 7.46 2.99 29.47
CA SER A 406 7.37 1.98 30.52
C SER A 406 5.92 1.94 31.00
N ALA A 407 5.28 0.78 30.84
CA ALA A 407 4.00 0.51 31.49
C ALA A 407 4.25 0.60 33.00
N SER A 408 3.90 1.73 33.59
CA SER A 408 3.78 1.92 35.04
C SER A 408 2.36 1.61 35.46
#